data_d9e0ecc845d2b6eacc865a5dc5490394
#
_entry.id   d9e0ecc845d2b6eacc865a5dc5490394
#
_cell.length_a   1.000
_cell.length_b   1.000
_cell.length_c   1.000
_cell.angle_alpha   90.00
_cell.angle_beta   90.00
_cell.angle_gamma   90.00
#
_symmetry.space_group_name_H-M   'P 1'
#
loop_
_entity.id
_entity.type
_entity.pdbx_description
1 polymer ?
#
loop_
_entity_poly.entity_id
_entity_poly.type
_entity_poly.pdbx_seq_one_letter_code
_entity_poly.pdbx_strand_id
1 'polypeptide(L)'
;MKIIYIFIFSFIYMGAIAQVKTPQPSPRSEITQQVGLTTVEVDYSRPSARGRKVIGGLVRYGDIWRTGANRNTTLSFSDPINISGKSLAAGKYGLYTRPSADQWEVYFYKKNNMGDASTNWEEDQVVLSLTVPSIYFEPMVETFTINFSDLKSGGAKLNLIWEHTLVSIPFEVPTYAKAMESINKTLYDDPKSGDYYQAAVYFLQEDMDLAKAQVWIEKAIKMRKQPAFWMYRQYALILSKLRDKKAALTAFQKSNELAKKAGNKDYVIMNNSSIADLSN
;
A
#
# COMPACT_ATOMS: atom_id res chain seq x y z
N MET A 1 66.60 44.71 24.88
CA MET A 1 66.28 43.29 24.61
C MET A 1 64.93 43.20 23.91
N LYS A 2 64.89 42.88 22.62
CA LYS A 2 63.63 42.67 21.89
C LYS A 2 63.37 41.16 21.83
N ILE A 3 62.28 40.71 22.45
CA ILE A 3 61.83 39.32 22.45
C ILE A 3 61.00 39.09 21.20
N ILE A 4 61.47 38.22 20.29
CA ILE A 4 60.76 37.81 19.05
C ILE A 4 59.98 36.55 19.41
N TYR A 5 58.63 36.65 19.37
CA TYR A 5 57.74 35.50 19.48
C TYR A 5 57.61 34.85 18.08
N ILE A 6 58.15 33.63 17.95
CA ILE A 6 57.96 32.78 16.78
C ILE A 6 56.69 32.00 16.97
N PHE A 7 55.64 32.30 16.22
CA PHE A 7 54.41 31.52 16.13
C PHE A 7 54.61 30.36 15.16
N ILE A 8 54.73 29.16 15.72
CA ILE A 8 54.76 27.91 14.93
C ILE A 8 53.31 27.56 14.52
N PHE A 9 52.95 27.80 13.26
CA PHE A 9 51.68 27.39 12.71
C PHE A 9 51.76 25.89 12.32
N SER A 10 51.19 25.02 13.17
CA SER A 10 51.14 23.58 12.90
C SER A 10 50.04 23.31 11.87
N PHE A 11 50.39 23.09 10.61
CA PHE A 11 49.49 22.66 9.56
C PHE A 11 49.08 21.22 9.79
N ILE A 12 47.86 20.99 10.32
CA ILE A 12 47.25 19.65 10.40
C ILE A 12 46.79 19.30 8.97
N TYR A 13 47.54 18.44 8.30
CA TYR A 13 47.14 17.83 7.04
C TYR A 13 46.00 16.83 7.33
N MET A 14 44.73 17.26 7.19
CA MET A 14 43.59 16.35 7.08
C MET A 14 43.66 15.68 5.69
N GLY A 15 44.28 14.51 5.65
CA GLY A 15 44.24 13.64 4.46
C GLY A 15 42.79 13.26 4.15
N ALA A 16 42.20 13.84 3.11
CA ALA A 16 40.94 13.38 2.58
C ALA A 16 41.13 11.96 2.03
N ILE A 17 40.66 10.94 2.76
CA ILE A 17 40.65 9.58 2.24
C ILE A 17 39.56 9.52 1.17
N ALA A 18 39.95 9.64 -0.08
CA ALA A 18 39.08 9.44 -1.23
C ALA A 18 38.66 7.97 -1.29
N GLN A 19 37.43 7.67 -0.87
CA GLN A 19 36.87 6.33 -0.98
C GLN A 19 36.28 6.12 -2.38
N VAL A 20 36.74 5.10 -3.10
CA VAL A 20 36.16 4.75 -4.40
C VAL A 20 34.69 4.31 -4.19
N LYS A 21 33.77 5.04 -4.83
CA LYS A 21 32.33 4.72 -4.79
C LYS A 21 31.97 3.92 -6.04
N THR A 22 31.52 2.69 -5.86
CA THR A 22 31.00 1.82 -6.93
C THR A 22 29.56 1.45 -6.67
N PRO A 23 28.75 1.18 -7.72
CA PRO A 23 27.39 0.69 -7.56
C PRO A 23 27.37 -0.66 -6.80
N GLN A 24 26.38 -0.82 -5.93
CA GLN A 24 26.19 -2.09 -5.22
C GLN A 24 25.65 -3.16 -6.18
N PRO A 25 26.16 -4.40 -6.15
CA PRO A 25 25.67 -5.49 -7.01
C PRO A 25 24.19 -5.85 -6.80
N SER A 26 23.66 -5.55 -5.61
CA SER A 26 22.26 -5.70 -5.24
C SER A 26 21.77 -4.36 -4.68
N PRO A 27 21.28 -3.46 -5.53
CA PRO A 27 20.88 -2.12 -5.10
C PRO A 27 19.72 -2.19 -4.12
N ARG A 28 19.70 -1.23 -3.18
CA ARG A 28 18.62 -1.06 -2.21
C ARG A 28 17.39 -0.46 -2.90
N SER A 29 16.22 -0.86 -2.45
CA SER A 29 14.92 -0.32 -2.85
C SER A 29 14.05 -0.11 -1.64
N GLU A 30 13.37 1.01 -1.60
CA GLU A 30 12.36 1.33 -0.59
C GLU A 30 11.02 1.54 -1.31
N ILE A 31 9.95 0.96 -0.78
CA ILE A 31 8.60 1.08 -1.31
C ILE A 31 7.71 1.53 -0.17
N THR A 32 6.94 2.58 -0.39
CA THR A 32 5.86 3.00 0.50
C THR A 32 4.54 2.84 -0.23
N GLN A 33 3.64 2.02 0.30
CA GLN A 33 2.33 1.77 -0.26
C GLN A 33 1.24 2.09 0.75
N GLN A 34 0.29 2.94 0.33
CA GLN A 34 -0.94 3.16 1.09
C GLN A 34 -1.93 2.05 0.75
N VAL A 35 -2.39 1.30 1.76
CA VAL A 35 -3.45 0.28 1.64
C VAL A 35 -4.59 0.69 2.56
N GLY A 36 -5.71 1.11 1.99
CA GLY A 36 -6.76 1.76 2.75
C GLY A 36 -6.24 2.95 3.56
N LEU A 37 -6.36 2.90 4.88
CA LEU A 37 -5.85 3.92 5.81
C LEU A 37 -4.54 3.51 6.51
N THR A 38 -3.88 2.45 6.03
CA THR A 38 -2.62 1.93 6.58
C THR A 38 -1.48 2.18 5.63
N THR A 39 -0.36 2.67 6.13
CA THR A 39 0.89 2.79 5.37
C THR A 39 1.72 1.53 5.58
N VAL A 40 2.17 0.93 4.49
CA VAL A 40 3.07 -0.23 4.46
C VAL A 40 4.37 0.18 3.79
N GLU A 41 5.49 -0.08 4.45
CA GLU A 41 6.83 0.20 3.91
C GLU A 41 7.62 -1.09 3.78
N VAL A 42 8.35 -1.20 2.68
CA VAL A 42 9.29 -2.30 2.41
C VAL A 42 10.66 -1.72 2.13
N ASP A 43 11.67 -2.21 2.82
CA ASP A 43 13.07 -1.85 2.60
C ASP A 43 13.87 -3.12 2.35
N TYR A 44 14.47 -3.26 1.17
CA TYR A 44 15.14 -4.48 0.75
C TYR A 44 16.25 -4.22 -0.28
N SER A 45 17.17 -5.18 -0.42
CA SER A 45 18.16 -5.17 -1.50
C SER A 45 17.75 -6.15 -2.59
N ARG A 46 17.96 -5.76 -3.85
CA ARG A 46 17.48 -6.43 -5.05
C ARG A 46 18.60 -7.18 -5.79
N PRO A 47 18.87 -8.44 -5.45
CA PRO A 47 19.83 -9.25 -6.21
C PRO A 47 19.27 -9.64 -7.58
N SER A 48 20.18 -9.82 -8.56
CA SER A 48 19.85 -10.31 -9.91
C SER A 48 20.33 -11.74 -10.09
N ALA A 49 19.61 -12.51 -10.93
CA ALA A 49 19.92 -13.92 -11.21
C ALA A 49 21.27 -14.07 -11.94
N ARG A 50 21.55 -13.23 -12.92
CA ARG A 50 22.80 -13.23 -13.70
C ARG A 50 23.13 -14.60 -14.30
N GLY A 51 22.12 -15.22 -14.90
CA GLY A 51 22.21 -16.54 -15.51
C GLY A 51 22.35 -17.72 -14.55
N ARG A 52 22.21 -17.49 -13.23
CA ARG A 52 22.23 -18.55 -12.22
C ARG A 52 20.81 -19.05 -11.97
N LYS A 53 20.68 -20.34 -11.65
CA LYS A 53 19.44 -20.87 -11.07
C LYS A 53 19.32 -20.28 -9.65
N VAL A 54 18.23 -19.55 -9.36
CA VAL A 54 18.05 -18.88 -8.08
C VAL A 54 17.34 -19.79 -7.09
N ILE A 55 16.08 -20.09 -7.33
CA ILE A 55 15.27 -20.88 -6.38
C ILE A 55 15.63 -22.36 -6.51
N GLY A 56 16.04 -22.98 -5.39
CA GLY A 56 16.61 -24.33 -5.37
C GLY A 56 18.07 -24.38 -5.82
N GLY A 57 18.71 -23.23 -6.03
CA GLY A 57 20.14 -23.09 -6.37
C GLY A 57 20.83 -22.09 -5.45
N LEU A 58 20.85 -20.80 -5.83
CA LEU A 58 21.44 -19.72 -5.01
C LEU A 58 20.70 -19.59 -3.67
N VAL A 59 19.37 -19.62 -3.71
CA VAL A 59 18.51 -19.73 -2.53
C VAL A 59 18.07 -21.18 -2.43
N ARG A 60 18.63 -21.91 -1.47
CA ARG A 60 18.41 -23.35 -1.33
C ARG A 60 17.04 -23.64 -0.74
N TYR A 61 16.46 -24.76 -1.14
CA TYR A 61 15.26 -25.27 -0.49
C TYR A 61 15.55 -25.68 0.97
N GLY A 62 14.63 -25.34 1.86
CA GLY A 62 14.72 -25.65 3.28
C GLY A 62 15.60 -24.70 4.11
N ASP A 63 16.41 -23.85 3.50
CA ASP A 63 17.24 -22.88 4.21
C ASP A 63 16.44 -21.58 4.51
N ILE A 64 16.72 -20.97 5.66
CA ILE A 64 16.21 -19.62 5.97
C ILE A 64 16.93 -18.60 5.09
N TRP A 65 16.15 -17.82 4.36
CA TRP A 65 16.62 -16.75 3.50
C TRP A 65 16.13 -15.39 4.00
N ARG A 66 17.03 -14.40 4.06
CA ARG A 66 16.73 -13.02 4.45
C ARG A 66 15.85 -12.26 3.45
N THR A 67 15.27 -12.95 2.47
CA THR A 67 14.32 -12.44 1.47
C THR A 67 14.87 -11.23 0.70
N GLY A 68 16.12 -11.35 0.24
CA GLY A 68 16.87 -10.30 -0.44
C GLY A 68 18.38 -10.54 -0.36
N ALA A 69 19.12 -9.45 -0.34
CA ALA A 69 20.59 -9.48 -0.23
C ALA A 69 21.08 -8.41 0.76
N ASN A 70 22.39 -8.46 1.12
CA ASN A 70 23.04 -7.56 2.08
C ASN A 70 22.36 -7.63 3.46
N ARG A 71 21.64 -6.60 3.85
CA ARG A 71 20.78 -6.62 5.05
C ARG A 71 19.51 -7.40 4.77
N ASN A 72 18.88 -7.91 5.82
CA ASN A 72 17.56 -8.53 5.68
C ASN A 72 16.50 -7.53 5.21
N THR A 73 15.54 -8.02 4.46
CA THR A 73 14.34 -7.26 4.10
C THR A 73 13.54 -6.90 5.35
N THR A 74 13.01 -5.70 5.40
CA THR A 74 12.12 -5.26 6.48
C THR A 74 10.79 -4.77 5.95
N LEU A 75 9.75 -5.01 6.73
CA LEU A 75 8.38 -4.54 6.51
C LEU A 75 7.95 -3.69 7.70
N SER A 76 7.35 -2.52 7.45
CA SER A 76 6.74 -1.68 8.48
C SER A 76 5.26 -1.48 8.20
N PHE A 77 4.45 -1.52 9.24
CA PHE A 77 3.01 -1.30 9.18
C PHE A 77 2.64 -0.20 10.17
N SER A 78 1.92 0.83 9.71
CA SER A 78 1.46 1.92 10.59
C SER A 78 0.34 1.50 11.53
N ASP A 79 -0.34 0.42 11.24
CA ASP A 79 -1.48 -0.12 11.98
C ASP A 79 -1.34 -1.63 12.15
N PRO A 80 -2.04 -2.26 13.11
CA PRO A 80 -2.14 -3.71 13.16
C PRO A 80 -2.79 -4.26 11.89
N ILE A 81 -2.25 -5.35 11.38
CA ILE A 81 -2.77 -6.02 10.17
C ILE A 81 -3.20 -7.45 10.49
N ASN A 82 -4.00 -8.05 9.61
CA ASN A 82 -4.35 -9.47 9.67
C ASN A 82 -3.72 -10.21 8.49
N ILE A 83 -3.04 -11.30 8.76
CA ILE A 83 -2.46 -12.18 7.74
C ILE A 83 -2.97 -13.60 8.00
N SER A 84 -3.79 -14.13 7.08
CA SER A 84 -4.36 -15.49 7.21
C SER A 84 -5.05 -15.74 8.56
N GLY A 85 -5.84 -14.76 9.05
CA GLY A 85 -6.56 -14.83 10.32
C GLY A 85 -5.71 -14.58 11.56
N LYS A 86 -4.41 -14.31 11.42
CA LYS A 86 -3.50 -13.99 12.54
C LYS A 86 -3.23 -12.50 12.58
N SER A 87 -3.36 -11.89 13.75
CA SER A 87 -3.05 -10.47 13.94
C SER A 87 -1.55 -10.25 14.10
N LEU A 88 -1.02 -9.25 13.38
CA LEU A 88 0.32 -8.73 13.53
C LEU A 88 0.23 -7.27 13.97
N ALA A 89 0.85 -6.90 15.09
CA ALA A 89 0.81 -5.53 15.62
C ALA A 89 1.46 -4.52 14.64
N ALA A 90 1.12 -3.24 14.79
CA ALA A 90 1.85 -2.16 14.12
C ALA A 90 3.33 -2.21 14.53
N GLY A 91 4.22 -1.93 13.56
CA GLY A 91 5.66 -1.97 13.85
C GLY A 91 6.50 -2.35 12.65
N LYS A 92 7.78 -2.54 12.89
CA LYS A 92 8.78 -2.93 11.89
C LYS A 92 9.31 -4.34 12.19
N TYR A 93 9.29 -5.18 11.17
CA TYR A 93 9.66 -6.59 11.24
C TYR A 93 10.72 -6.94 10.19
N GLY A 94 11.61 -7.85 10.51
CA GLY A 94 12.42 -8.56 9.52
C GLY A 94 11.53 -9.55 8.75
N LEU A 95 11.66 -9.59 7.43
CA LEU A 95 11.03 -10.59 6.59
C LEU A 95 12.03 -11.68 6.24
N TYR A 96 11.73 -12.90 6.62
CA TYR A 96 12.49 -14.09 6.26
C TYR A 96 11.59 -15.10 5.59
N THR A 97 12.16 -15.93 4.72
CA THR A 97 11.42 -17.00 4.05
C THR A 97 12.24 -18.30 4.06
N ARG A 98 11.56 -19.44 4.03
CA ARG A 98 12.13 -20.75 3.80
C ARG A 98 11.47 -21.35 2.56
N PRO A 99 12.12 -21.27 1.40
CA PRO A 99 11.57 -21.78 0.15
C PRO A 99 11.49 -23.31 0.12
N SER A 100 10.43 -23.83 -0.49
CA SER A 100 10.38 -25.18 -1.06
C SER A 100 9.92 -25.10 -2.52
N ALA A 101 9.73 -26.22 -3.18
CA ALA A 101 9.41 -26.25 -4.61
C ALA A 101 8.00 -25.66 -4.91
N ASP A 102 7.04 -25.94 -4.04
CA ASP A 102 5.62 -25.67 -4.23
C ASP A 102 5.03 -24.69 -3.22
N GLN A 103 5.77 -24.40 -2.14
CA GLN A 103 5.32 -23.49 -1.08
C GLN A 103 6.50 -22.86 -0.35
N TRP A 104 6.26 -21.70 0.24
CA TRP A 104 7.25 -21.02 1.07
C TRP A 104 6.70 -20.80 2.48
N GLU A 105 7.51 -21.04 3.49
CA GLU A 105 7.26 -20.53 4.82
C GLU A 105 7.73 -19.08 4.88
N VAL A 106 6.89 -18.21 5.40
CA VAL A 106 7.14 -16.77 5.55
C VAL A 106 7.13 -16.42 7.02
N TYR A 107 8.15 -15.71 7.47
CA TYR A 107 8.35 -15.34 8.87
C TYR A 107 8.44 -13.84 9.04
N PHE A 108 7.64 -13.30 9.94
CA PHE A 108 7.77 -11.95 10.46
C PHE A 108 8.57 -12.01 11.75
N TYR A 109 9.73 -11.40 11.75
CA TYR A 109 10.76 -11.56 12.77
C TYR A 109 10.96 -10.27 13.54
N LYS A 110 11.01 -10.34 14.87
CA LYS A 110 11.08 -9.15 15.73
C LYS A 110 12.37 -8.36 15.55
N LYS A 111 13.51 -9.04 15.43
CA LYS A 111 14.80 -8.41 15.12
C LYS A 111 14.85 -8.05 13.62
N ASN A 112 14.99 -6.76 13.31
CA ASN A 112 14.85 -6.24 11.95
C ASN A 112 16.14 -5.63 11.38
N ASN A 113 17.29 -5.81 12.04
CA ASN A 113 18.59 -5.26 11.63
C ASN A 113 19.66 -6.34 11.49
N MET A 114 19.29 -7.61 11.40
CA MET A 114 20.21 -8.74 11.26
C MET A 114 20.64 -8.89 9.80
N GLY A 115 21.89 -9.24 9.59
CA GLY A 115 22.42 -9.59 8.26
C GLY A 115 21.91 -10.97 7.81
N ASP A 116 22.75 -11.99 7.95
CA ASP A 116 22.39 -13.37 7.63
C ASP A 116 21.84 -14.07 8.87
N ALA A 117 20.55 -14.43 8.84
CA ALA A 117 19.92 -15.15 9.94
C ALA A 117 20.24 -16.65 9.96
N SER A 118 20.87 -17.20 8.90
CA SER A 118 21.12 -18.63 8.80
C SER A 118 22.04 -19.18 9.89
N THR A 119 22.88 -18.33 10.50
CA THR A 119 23.81 -18.70 11.55
C THR A 119 23.30 -18.47 12.96
N ASN A 120 22.30 -17.60 13.16
CA ASN A 120 21.81 -17.17 14.48
C ASN A 120 20.28 -17.07 14.48
N TRP A 121 19.58 -18.07 13.96
CA TRP A 121 18.11 -18.10 13.99
C TRP A 121 17.61 -18.41 15.40
N GLU A 122 16.68 -17.58 15.88
CA GLU A 122 16.05 -17.71 17.21
C GLU A 122 14.53 -17.82 17.00
N GLU A 123 13.96 -18.99 17.25
CA GLU A 123 12.52 -19.25 17.06
C GLU A 123 11.62 -18.33 17.90
N ASP A 124 12.05 -17.93 19.09
CA ASP A 124 11.33 -17.00 19.97
C ASP A 124 11.21 -15.56 19.43
N GLN A 125 11.97 -15.23 18.39
CA GLN A 125 11.89 -13.96 17.69
C GLN A 125 10.88 -13.98 16.54
N VAL A 126 10.32 -15.14 16.18
CA VAL A 126 9.26 -15.26 15.18
C VAL A 126 7.94 -14.78 15.78
N VAL A 127 7.46 -13.63 15.30
CA VAL A 127 6.20 -13.03 15.77
C VAL A 127 4.99 -13.67 15.07
N LEU A 128 5.15 -13.98 13.78
CA LEU A 128 4.13 -14.61 12.97
C LEU A 128 4.80 -15.44 11.88
N SER A 129 4.27 -16.62 11.64
CA SER A 129 4.64 -17.47 10.52
C SER A 129 3.41 -17.98 9.77
N LEU A 130 3.56 -18.16 8.46
CA LEU A 130 2.55 -18.75 7.59
C LEU A 130 3.21 -19.49 6.43
N THR A 131 2.47 -20.42 5.82
CA THR A 131 2.87 -21.11 4.60
C THR A 131 2.05 -20.55 3.44
N VAL A 132 2.72 -20.22 2.33
CA VAL A 132 2.12 -19.62 1.15
C VAL A 132 2.53 -20.42 -0.09
N PRO A 133 1.62 -20.77 -1.01
CA PRO A 133 1.96 -21.42 -2.25
C PRO A 133 2.96 -20.59 -3.06
N SER A 134 3.93 -21.26 -3.69
CA SER A 134 4.74 -20.68 -4.73
C SER A 134 4.18 -21.12 -6.08
N ILE A 135 3.98 -20.15 -6.97
CA ILE A 135 3.39 -20.40 -8.29
C ILE A 135 4.37 -20.01 -9.39
N TYR A 136 4.28 -20.71 -10.51
CA TYR A 136 5.04 -20.37 -11.70
C TYR A 136 4.57 -19.02 -12.25
N PHE A 137 5.51 -18.16 -12.58
CA PHE A 137 5.27 -16.79 -13.05
C PHE A 137 5.95 -16.55 -14.41
N GLU A 138 5.18 -16.09 -15.36
CA GLU A 138 5.66 -15.58 -16.64
C GLU A 138 5.44 -14.06 -16.73
N PRO A 139 6.41 -13.30 -17.28
CA PRO A 139 7.73 -13.67 -17.79
C PRO A 139 8.80 -13.86 -16.69
N MET A 140 10.01 -14.30 -17.11
CA MET A 140 11.18 -14.41 -16.22
C MET A 140 11.57 -13.04 -15.64
N VAL A 141 11.72 -12.97 -14.31
CA VAL A 141 12.11 -11.75 -13.58
C VAL A 141 13.56 -11.86 -13.14
N GLU A 142 14.45 -11.15 -13.83
CA GLU A 142 15.90 -11.19 -13.60
C GLU A 142 16.30 -10.68 -12.22
N THR A 143 15.68 -9.60 -11.73
CA THR A 143 16.03 -8.96 -10.47
C THR A 143 14.92 -9.18 -9.46
N PHE A 144 15.28 -9.70 -8.27
CA PHE A 144 14.34 -9.89 -7.15
C PHE A 144 13.48 -8.65 -6.95
N THR A 145 12.17 -8.84 -6.98
CA THR A 145 11.19 -7.76 -6.91
C THR A 145 10.17 -8.05 -5.83
N ILE A 146 9.95 -7.06 -4.97
CA ILE A 146 8.80 -6.99 -4.07
C ILE A 146 7.86 -5.93 -4.62
N ASN A 147 6.57 -6.23 -4.70
CA ASN A 147 5.54 -5.26 -5.07
C ASN A 147 4.21 -5.57 -4.37
N PHE A 148 3.23 -4.69 -4.59
CA PHE A 148 1.87 -4.86 -4.10
C PHE A 148 0.90 -5.05 -5.27
N SER A 149 -0.08 -5.94 -5.10
CA SER A 149 -1.19 -6.14 -6.04
C SER A 149 -2.52 -6.28 -5.30
N ASP A 150 -3.62 -6.35 -6.06
CA ASP A 150 -4.98 -6.51 -5.54
C ASP A 150 -5.30 -5.49 -4.42
N LEU A 151 -4.91 -4.23 -4.66
CA LEU A 151 -5.14 -3.12 -3.74
C LEU A 151 -6.64 -2.88 -3.57
N LYS A 152 -7.11 -3.01 -2.33
CA LYS A 152 -8.48 -2.72 -1.89
C LYS A 152 -8.43 -1.82 -0.66
N SER A 153 -9.56 -1.25 -0.29
CA SER A 153 -9.67 -0.47 0.94
C SER A 153 -9.31 -1.29 2.18
N GLY A 154 -9.69 -2.55 2.23
CA GLY A 154 -9.48 -3.45 3.37
C GLY A 154 -8.24 -4.34 3.28
N GLY A 155 -7.40 -4.26 2.24
CA GLY A 155 -6.22 -5.13 2.13
C GLY A 155 -5.52 -5.11 0.79
N ALA A 156 -4.46 -5.92 0.67
CA ALA A 156 -3.66 -6.08 -0.54
C ALA A 156 -2.94 -7.43 -0.52
N LYS A 157 -2.17 -7.69 -1.58
CA LYS A 157 -1.18 -8.77 -1.61
C LYS A 157 0.22 -8.19 -1.67
N LEU A 158 1.11 -8.67 -0.82
CA LEU A 158 2.56 -8.47 -0.92
C LEU A 158 3.12 -9.60 -1.78
N ASN A 159 3.77 -9.28 -2.88
CA ASN A 159 4.33 -10.26 -3.81
C ASN A 159 5.85 -10.28 -3.74
N LEU A 160 6.41 -11.49 -3.70
CA LEU A 160 7.83 -11.78 -3.83
C LEU A 160 8.03 -12.48 -5.17
N ILE A 161 8.82 -11.86 -6.06
CA ILE A 161 8.96 -12.36 -7.44
C ILE A 161 10.44 -12.47 -7.79
N TRP A 162 10.88 -13.64 -8.22
CA TRP A 162 12.23 -13.83 -8.78
C TRP A 162 12.27 -15.03 -9.73
N GLU A 163 13.02 -14.91 -10.84
CA GLU A 163 12.96 -15.83 -11.97
C GLU A 163 11.50 -16.10 -12.41
N HIS A 164 11.06 -17.33 -12.31
CA HIS A 164 9.71 -17.78 -12.62
C HIS A 164 8.90 -18.09 -11.35
N THR A 165 9.28 -17.55 -10.23
CA THR A 165 8.61 -17.82 -8.94
C THR A 165 7.89 -16.59 -8.45
N LEU A 166 6.61 -16.73 -8.12
CA LEU A 166 5.79 -15.75 -7.43
C LEU A 166 5.27 -16.36 -6.12
N VAL A 167 5.47 -15.65 -5.03
CA VAL A 167 4.82 -15.90 -3.73
C VAL A 167 3.99 -14.68 -3.37
N SER A 168 2.67 -14.85 -3.22
CA SER A 168 1.73 -13.77 -2.90
C SER A 168 1.19 -13.93 -1.50
N ILE A 169 1.43 -12.95 -0.65
CA ILE A 169 1.05 -12.94 0.77
C ILE A 169 -0.13 -11.97 0.92
N PRO A 170 -1.38 -12.45 1.02
CA PRO A 170 -2.53 -11.60 1.26
C PRO A 170 -2.52 -11.10 2.70
N PHE A 171 -2.87 -9.83 2.88
CA PHE A 171 -3.05 -9.23 4.20
C PHE A 171 -4.22 -8.24 4.19
N GLU A 172 -4.82 -8.07 5.36
CA GLU A 172 -5.93 -7.16 5.59
C GLU A 172 -5.51 -6.04 6.54
N VAL A 173 -6.11 -4.86 6.35
CA VAL A 173 -5.86 -3.66 7.14
C VAL A 173 -7.15 -3.14 7.79
N PRO A 174 -7.09 -2.46 8.95
CA PRO A 174 -8.26 -2.09 9.74
C PRO A 174 -8.99 -0.84 9.19
N THR A 175 -9.06 -0.69 7.85
CA THR A 175 -9.66 0.51 7.23
C THR A 175 -11.10 0.73 7.67
N TYR A 176 -11.91 -0.34 7.70
CA TYR A 176 -13.31 -0.23 8.12
C TYR A 176 -13.45 0.37 9.53
N ALA A 177 -12.72 -0.18 10.50
CA ALA A 177 -12.80 0.30 11.89
C ALA A 177 -12.37 1.76 12.01
N LYS A 178 -11.24 2.13 11.38
CA LYS A 178 -10.70 3.51 11.36
C LYS A 178 -11.64 4.49 10.66
N ALA A 179 -12.19 4.09 9.51
CA ALA A 179 -13.13 4.92 8.76
C ALA A 179 -14.42 5.15 9.55
N MET A 180 -14.98 4.11 10.17
CA MET A 180 -16.19 4.24 10.99
C MET A 180 -15.95 5.09 12.24
N GLU A 181 -14.82 4.93 12.91
CA GLU A 181 -14.45 5.80 14.04
C GLU A 181 -14.38 7.27 13.60
N SER A 182 -13.65 7.54 12.50
CA SER A 182 -13.52 8.88 11.93
C SER A 182 -14.87 9.48 11.53
N ILE A 183 -15.71 8.72 10.80
CA ILE A 183 -17.04 9.16 10.37
C ILE A 183 -17.93 9.48 11.58
N ASN A 184 -18.01 8.59 12.55
CA ASN A 184 -18.86 8.78 13.72
C ASN A 184 -18.42 10.02 14.51
N LYS A 185 -17.13 10.18 14.75
CA LYS A 185 -16.58 11.35 15.44
C LYS A 185 -16.86 12.65 14.69
N THR A 186 -16.52 12.69 13.38
CA THR A 186 -16.63 13.90 12.57
C THR A 186 -18.09 14.32 12.35
N LEU A 187 -18.99 13.36 12.09
CA LEU A 187 -20.40 13.68 11.85
C LEU A 187 -21.19 14.03 13.13
N TYR A 188 -20.61 13.79 14.29
CA TYR A 188 -21.18 14.22 15.57
C TYR A 188 -20.84 15.68 15.90
N ASP A 189 -19.69 16.21 15.49
CA ASP A 189 -19.14 17.49 15.90
C ASP A 189 -19.10 18.50 14.74
N ASP A 190 -20.19 19.27 14.55
CA ASP A 190 -20.35 20.34 13.53
C ASP A 190 -19.81 19.99 12.12
N PRO A 191 -20.31 18.93 11.48
CA PRO A 191 -19.79 18.46 10.20
C PRO A 191 -20.11 19.40 9.05
N LYS A 192 -19.17 19.52 8.12
CA LYS A 192 -19.27 20.33 6.90
C LYS A 192 -19.79 19.47 5.74
N SER A 193 -20.18 20.14 4.65
CA SER A 193 -20.60 19.46 3.41
C SER A 193 -19.64 18.39 2.92
N GLY A 194 -18.31 18.65 3.05
CA GLY A 194 -17.28 17.70 2.65
C GLY A 194 -17.30 16.41 3.46
N ASP A 195 -17.56 16.50 4.75
CA ASP A 195 -17.56 15.35 5.65
C ASP A 195 -18.72 14.40 5.33
N TYR A 196 -19.93 14.95 5.13
CA TYR A 196 -21.08 14.18 4.67
C TYR A 196 -20.83 13.55 3.29
N TYR A 197 -20.19 14.29 2.37
CA TYR A 197 -19.84 13.77 1.05
C TYR A 197 -18.88 12.58 1.15
N GLN A 198 -17.79 12.71 1.89
CA GLN A 198 -16.81 11.64 2.05
C GLN A 198 -17.42 10.40 2.72
N ALA A 199 -18.22 10.58 3.76
CA ALA A 199 -18.92 9.48 4.43
C ALA A 199 -19.87 8.74 3.46
N ALA A 200 -20.65 9.47 2.66
CA ALA A 200 -21.57 8.89 1.69
C ALA A 200 -20.83 8.13 0.58
N VAL A 201 -19.70 8.68 0.08
CA VAL A 201 -18.88 8.04 -0.95
C VAL A 201 -18.23 6.77 -0.42
N TYR A 202 -17.72 6.78 0.80
CA TYR A 202 -17.17 5.58 1.42
C TYR A 202 -18.22 4.47 1.55
N PHE A 203 -19.42 4.79 2.01
CA PHE A 203 -20.52 3.82 2.11
C PHE A 203 -20.95 3.27 0.75
N LEU A 204 -20.96 4.12 -0.29
CA LEU A 204 -21.22 3.68 -1.65
C LEU A 204 -20.16 2.72 -2.19
N GLN A 205 -18.89 3.02 -1.95
CA GLN A 205 -17.74 2.23 -2.43
C GLN A 205 -17.66 0.87 -1.76
N GLU A 206 -17.94 0.82 -0.45
CA GLU A 206 -17.91 -0.42 0.34
C GLU A 206 -19.25 -1.17 0.36
N ASP A 207 -20.23 -0.73 -0.43
CA ASP A 207 -21.56 -1.33 -0.53
C ASP A 207 -22.26 -1.50 0.83
N MET A 208 -22.12 -0.46 1.67
CA MET A 208 -22.68 -0.43 3.02
C MET A 208 -24.12 0.06 3.03
N ASP A 209 -24.61 0.60 4.14
CA ASP A 209 -25.96 1.17 4.28
C ASP A 209 -26.20 2.33 3.27
N LEU A 210 -26.71 1.99 2.09
CA LEU A 210 -26.95 2.93 1.00
C LEU A 210 -28.07 3.94 1.33
N ALA A 211 -29.02 3.59 2.19
CA ALA A 211 -30.05 4.54 2.63
C ALA A 211 -29.43 5.65 3.48
N LYS A 212 -28.51 5.29 4.36
CA LYS A 212 -27.73 6.25 5.14
C LYS A 212 -26.78 7.08 4.26
N ALA A 213 -26.16 6.48 3.27
CA ALA A 213 -25.35 7.18 2.28
C ALA A 213 -26.17 8.21 1.51
N GLN A 214 -27.43 7.89 1.13
CA GLN A 214 -28.34 8.82 0.48
C GLN A 214 -28.61 10.04 1.37
N VAL A 215 -28.97 9.85 2.63
CA VAL A 215 -29.23 10.96 3.57
C VAL A 215 -28.02 11.89 3.67
N TRP A 216 -26.82 11.32 3.72
CA TRP A 216 -25.59 12.11 3.85
C TRP A 216 -25.25 12.87 2.56
N ILE A 217 -25.37 12.25 1.38
CA ILE A 217 -25.06 12.93 0.12
C ILE A 217 -26.07 14.05 -0.17
N GLU A 218 -27.36 13.87 0.15
CA GLU A 218 -28.37 14.90 0.05
C GLU A 218 -28.06 16.09 0.97
N LYS A 219 -27.66 15.81 2.22
CA LYS A 219 -27.25 16.85 3.16
C LYS A 219 -25.99 17.58 2.67
N ALA A 220 -25.01 16.87 2.15
CA ALA A 220 -23.82 17.46 1.56
C ALA A 220 -24.14 18.42 0.41
N ILE A 221 -25.05 18.02 -0.48
CA ILE A 221 -25.54 18.85 -1.61
C ILE A 221 -26.26 20.09 -1.10
N LYS A 222 -27.22 19.93 -0.16
CA LYS A 222 -28.00 21.01 0.39
C LYS A 222 -27.18 22.08 1.11
N MET A 223 -26.10 21.70 1.75
CA MET A 223 -25.17 22.62 2.47
C MET A 223 -24.37 23.52 1.53
N ARG A 224 -24.35 23.27 0.23
CA ARG A 224 -23.56 24.07 -0.74
C ARG A 224 -24.49 25.02 -1.53
N LYS A 225 -24.03 26.28 -1.66
CA LYS A 225 -24.70 27.24 -2.55
C LYS A 225 -24.64 26.82 -4.02
N GLN A 226 -23.53 26.21 -4.41
CA GLN A 226 -23.25 25.68 -5.76
C GLN A 226 -22.71 24.27 -5.64
N PRO A 227 -23.54 23.23 -5.57
CA PRO A 227 -23.08 21.85 -5.56
C PRO A 227 -22.40 21.48 -6.89
N ALA A 228 -21.31 20.74 -6.81
CA ALA A 228 -20.53 20.35 -7.96
C ALA A 228 -21.09 19.11 -8.68
N PHE A 229 -20.75 18.94 -9.96
CA PHE A 229 -21.21 17.82 -10.79
C PHE A 229 -20.86 16.46 -10.19
N TRP A 230 -19.70 16.32 -9.55
CA TRP A 230 -19.29 15.04 -8.93
C TRP A 230 -20.16 14.63 -7.75
N MET A 231 -20.75 15.58 -7.02
CA MET A 231 -21.66 15.27 -5.92
C MET A 231 -22.96 14.66 -6.44
N TYR A 232 -23.52 15.24 -7.51
CA TYR A 232 -24.71 14.69 -8.16
C TYR A 232 -24.45 13.32 -8.79
N ARG A 233 -23.25 13.08 -9.32
CA ARG A 233 -22.89 11.76 -9.84
C ARG A 233 -22.87 10.71 -8.73
N GLN A 234 -22.26 11.00 -7.58
CA GLN A 234 -22.26 10.05 -6.44
C GLN A 234 -23.69 9.82 -5.92
N TYR A 235 -24.48 10.86 -5.84
CA TYR A 235 -25.90 10.73 -5.50
C TYR A 235 -26.65 9.82 -6.48
N ALA A 236 -26.47 10.02 -7.78
CA ALA A 236 -27.05 9.18 -8.82
C ALA A 236 -26.63 7.71 -8.71
N LEU A 237 -25.37 7.44 -8.41
CA LEU A 237 -24.86 6.08 -8.21
C LEU A 237 -25.49 5.41 -6.98
N ILE A 238 -25.65 6.13 -5.87
CA ILE A 238 -26.38 5.65 -4.67
C ILE A 238 -27.82 5.30 -5.02
N LEU A 239 -28.54 6.20 -5.70
CA LEU A 239 -29.93 5.98 -6.10
C LEU A 239 -30.07 4.79 -7.06
N SER A 240 -29.11 4.61 -7.98
CA SER A 240 -29.06 3.46 -8.89
C SER A 240 -28.96 2.15 -8.12
N LYS A 241 -28.09 2.09 -7.12
CA LYS A 241 -27.95 0.90 -6.26
C LYS A 241 -29.19 0.66 -5.39
N LEU A 242 -29.88 1.72 -4.97
CA LEU A 242 -31.17 1.65 -4.27
C LEU A 242 -32.35 1.32 -5.21
N ARG A 243 -32.09 1.16 -6.53
CA ARG A 243 -33.07 0.86 -7.57
C ARG A 243 -34.10 1.97 -7.81
N ASP A 244 -33.85 3.19 -7.37
CA ASP A 244 -34.65 4.37 -7.74
C ASP A 244 -34.19 4.90 -9.11
N LYS A 245 -34.57 4.20 -10.15
CA LYS A 245 -34.22 4.49 -11.57
C LYS A 245 -34.57 5.94 -11.96
N LYS A 246 -35.73 6.44 -11.54
CA LYS A 246 -36.24 7.79 -11.92
C LYS A 246 -35.36 8.88 -11.27
N ALA A 247 -35.14 8.80 -9.97
CA ALA A 247 -34.34 9.77 -9.26
C ALA A 247 -32.86 9.70 -9.71
N ALA A 248 -32.33 8.49 -9.96
CA ALA A 248 -30.98 8.29 -10.48
C ALA A 248 -30.78 8.99 -11.84
N LEU A 249 -31.68 8.80 -12.78
CA LEU A 249 -31.64 9.46 -14.09
C LEU A 249 -31.62 10.99 -13.94
N THR A 250 -32.50 11.54 -13.09
CA THR A 250 -32.55 13.00 -12.82
C THR A 250 -31.21 13.50 -12.26
N ALA A 251 -30.62 12.78 -11.33
CA ALA A 251 -29.36 13.17 -10.71
C ALA A 251 -28.17 13.04 -11.70
N PHE A 252 -28.10 11.99 -12.56
CA PHE A 252 -27.13 11.90 -13.64
C PHE A 252 -27.25 13.03 -14.65
N GLN A 253 -28.46 13.37 -15.06
CA GLN A 253 -28.70 14.50 -15.97
C GLN A 253 -28.24 15.83 -15.36
N LYS A 254 -28.50 16.05 -14.06
CA LYS A 254 -27.97 17.23 -13.35
C LYS A 254 -26.46 17.26 -13.28
N SER A 255 -25.83 16.13 -12.97
CA SER A 255 -24.38 15.99 -13.00
C SER A 255 -23.83 16.30 -14.40
N ASN A 256 -24.46 15.80 -15.45
CA ASN A 256 -24.05 16.01 -16.85
C ASN A 256 -24.14 17.49 -17.27
N GLU A 257 -25.23 18.17 -16.93
CA GLU A 257 -25.41 19.62 -17.16
C GLU A 257 -24.26 20.42 -16.52
N LEU A 258 -23.99 20.15 -15.24
CA LEU A 258 -22.96 20.87 -14.49
C LEU A 258 -21.54 20.53 -14.99
N ALA A 259 -21.29 19.28 -15.39
CA ALA A 259 -20.03 18.86 -15.97
C ALA A 259 -19.75 19.56 -17.31
N LYS A 260 -20.78 19.69 -18.18
CA LYS A 260 -20.70 20.45 -19.43
C LYS A 260 -20.36 21.94 -19.17
N LYS A 261 -21.03 22.59 -18.22
CA LYS A 261 -20.73 23.98 -17.82
C LYS A 261 -19.31 24.15 -17.31
N ALA A 262 -18.77 23.12 -16.61
CA ALA A 262 -17.40 23.10 -16.09
C ALA A 262 -16.34 22.68 -17.13
N GLY A 263 -16.75 22.30 -18.34
CA GLY A 263 -15.82 21.80 -19.37
C GLY A 263 -15.23 20.43 -19.09
N ASN A 264 -15.80 19.67 -18.14
CA ASN A 264 -15.27 18.35 -17.75
C ASN A 264 -15.82 17.25 -18.66
N LYS A 265 -15.05 16.90 -19.69
CA LYS A 265 -15.44 15.91 -20.71
C LYS A 265 -15.59 14.48 -20.15
N ASP A 266 -14.76 14.09 -19.20
CA ASP A 266 -14.77 12.74 -18.63
C ASP A 266 -16.08 12.48 -17.89
N TYR A 267 -16.52 13.42 -17.05
CA TYR A 267 -17.82 13.29 -16.36
C TYR A 267 -19.00 13.32 -17.32
N VAL A 268 -18.91 14.07 -18.43
CA VAL A 268 -19.95 14.05 -19.47
C VAL A 268 -20.04 12.65 -20.10
N ILE A 269 -18.91 12.04 -20.45
CA ILE A 269 -18.88 10.68 -21.02
C ILE A 269 -19.44 9.67 -20.02
N MET A 270 -18.94 9.68 -18.79
CA MET A 270 -19.38 8.77 -17.73
C MET A 270 -20.89 8.90 -17.42
N ASN A 271 -21.41 10.12 -17.39
CA ASN A 271 -22.84 10.34 -17.13
C ASN A 271 -23.71 9.90 -18.29
N ASN A 272 -23.29 10.16 -19.54
CA ASN A 272 -24.03 9.70 -20.74
C ASN A 272 -24.11 8.17 -20.78
N SER A 273 -23.02 7.46 -20.49
CA SER A 273 -23.02 5.99 -20.37
C SER A 273 -24.02 5.51 -19.32
N SER A 274 -23.96 6.07 -18.10
CA SER A 274 -24.85 5.68 -17.00
C SER A 274 -26.34 5.97 -17.30
N ILE A 275 -26.63 7.07 -18.01
CA ILE A 275 -28.00 7.41 -18.45
C ILE A 275 -28.48 6.40 -19.48
N ALA A 276 -27.65 6.03 -20.46
CA ALA A 276 -28.00 5.04 -21.48
C ALA A 276 -28.28 3.66 -20.85
N ASP A 277 -27.41 3.20 -19.94
CA ASP A 277 -27.55 1.92 -19.24
C ASP A 277 -28.84 1.86 -18.41
N LEU A 278 -29.23 2.96 -17.79
CA LEU A 278 -30.47 3.03 -17.03
C LEU A 278 -31.71 3.20 -17.91
N SER A 279 -31.59 3.65 -19.16
CA SER A 279 -32.72 3.87 -20.05
C SER A 279 -33.16 2.60 -20.79
N ASN A 280 -32.26 1.63 -20.90
CA ASN A 280 -32.53 0.28 -21.41
C ASN A 280 -33.11 -0.61 -20.29
#